data_bfc33f8a92d4f21b5dbd750386a0a450
#
_entry.id   bfc33f8a92d4f21b5dbd750386a0a450
#
_cell.length_a   1.000
_cell.length_b   1.000
_cell.length_c   1.000
_cell.angle_alpha   90.00
_cell.angle_beta   90.00
_cell.angle_gamma   90.00
#
_symmetry.space_group_name_H-M   'P 1'
#
loop_
_entity.id
_entity.type
_entity.pdbx_description
1 polymer ?
#
loop_
_entity_poly.entity_id
_entity_poly.type
_entity_poly.pdbx_seq_one_letter_code
_entity_poly.pdbx_strand_id
1 'polypeptide(L)'
;GEIKPIGKGVFGDIYDQFRGKAKEAIKFLLRKRSGEAIGALHHKEVGDIDLVWGKEGTGKSNGFGLSKLAKFHPEVLDSLQDILDDMVVISRSANRVNLESKTHKAAVRLEWDGEKKNWLLTAFEKEKPTATDRTTDIGDTELQNDTAPLQTESSSTDKDSDSSRNTND
;
A
#
# COMPACT_ATOMS: atom_id res chain seq x y z
N GLY A 1 10.45 -8.49 25.67
CA GLY A 1 11.42 -7.50 25.90
C GLY A 1 11.08 -6.15 25.31
N GLU A 2 12.03 -5.27 25.45
CA GLU A 2 11.83 -3.94 25.00
C GLU A 2 11.95 -3.83 23.49
N ILE A 3 11.14 -3.01 22.85
CA ILE A 3 11.19 -2.83 21.42
C ILE A 3 12.19 -1.72 21.11
N LYS A 4 13.22 -2.05 20.39
CA LYS A 4 14.25 -1.08 20.04
C LYS A 4 14.53 -1.08 18.56
N PRO A 5 14.81 0.09 17.99
CA PRO A 5 15.13 0.15 16.56
C PRO A 5 16.55 -0.37 16.30
N ILE A 6 16.79 -0.87 15.11
CA ILE A 6 18.10 -1.31 14.71
C ILE A 6 18.83 -0.23 13.92
N GLY A 7 18.17 0.89 13.65
CA GLY A 7 18.77 1.99 12.90
C GLY A 7 17.72 2.99 12.51
N LYS A 8 18.08 3.93 11.68
CA LYS A 8 17.17 4.91 11.14
C LYS A 8 17.18 4.89 9.63
N GLY A 9 16.04 5.05 9.05
CA GLY A 9 15.91 5.09 7.59
C GLY A 9 15.04 6.25 7.16
N VAL A 10 14.65 6.25 5.90
CA VAL A 10 13.88 7.35 5.33
C VAL A 10 12.50 7.47 5.95
N PHE A 11 11.97 6.40 6.51
CA PHE A 11 10.64 6.45 7.11
C PHE A 11 10.69 6.59 8.64
N GLY A 12 11.87 6.76 9.21
CA GLY A 12 12.04 6.87 10.66
C GLY A 12 12.81 5.67 11.20
N ASP A 13 12.61 5.35 12.45
CA ASP A 13 13.30 4.23 13.08
C ASP A 13 12.92 2.92 12.41
N ILE A 14 13.89 2.02 12.31
CA ILE A 14 13.70 0.73 11.67
C ILE A 14 13.63 -0.35 12.73
N TYR A 15 12.56 -1.15 12.72
CA TYR A 15 12.35 -2.22 13.67
C TYR A 15 12.33 -3.57 12.96
N ASP A 16 13.04 -4.58 13.49
CA ASP A 16 13.04 -5.90 12.89
C ASP A 16 12.44 -6.96 13.81
N GLN A 17 11.81 -6.57 14.91
CA GLN A 17 11.22 -7.53 15.84
C GLN A 17 9.86 -8.01 15.41
N PHE A 18 9.31 -7.45 14.35
CA PHE A 18 7.96 -7.76 13.93
C PHE A 18 7.86 -8.62 12.68
N ARG A 19 8.93 -9.31 12.31
CA ARG A 19 8.92 -10.12 11.11
C ARG A 19 7.85 -11.20 11.23
N GLY A 20 6.92 -11.21 10.30
CA GLY A 20 5.81 -12.13 10.32
C GLY A 20 4.76 -11.82 11.38
N LYS A 21 4.84 -10.65 12.00
CA LYS A 21 3.92 -10.29 13.08
C LYS A 21 3.17 -9.01 12.71
N ALA A 22 2.35 -9.10 11.68
CA ALA A 22 1.68 -7.93 11.13
C ALA A 22 0.82 -7.19 12.16
N LYS A 23 0.04 -7.90 12.95
CA LYS A 23 -0.85 -7.23 13.89
C LYS A 23 -0.09 -6.44 14.95
N GLU A 24 0.99 -7.02 15.47
CA GLU A 24 1.80 -6.32 16.46
C GLU A 24 2.48 -5.11 15.84
N ALA A 25 2.96 -5.25 14.61
CA ALA A 25 3.61 -4.15 13.91
C ALA A 25 2.64 -3.01 13.68
N ILE A 26 1.42 -3.32 13.28
CA ILE A 26 0.41 -2.31 13.03
C ILE A 26 0.10 -1.55 14.32
N LYS A 27 -0.12 -2.26 15.42
CA LYS A 27 -0.41 -1.61 16.68
C LYS A 27 0.74 -0.71 17.12
N PHE A 28 1.96 -1.20 16.95
CA PHE A 28 3.13 -0.44 17.38
C PHE A 28 3.28 0.82 16.56
N LEU A 29 3.20 0.72 15.23
CA LEU A 29 3.38 1.88 14.37
C LEU A 29 2.24 2.89 14.51
N LEU A 30 1.03 2.42 14.80
CA LEU A 30 -0.09 3.33 15.04
C LEU A 30 0.16 4.18 16.28
N ARG A 31 0.83 3.63 17.28
CA ARG A 31 1.18 4.39 18.47
C ARG A 31 2.33 5.33 18.22
N LYS A 32 3.36 4.86 17.51
CA LYS A 32 4.57 5.67 17.26
C LYS A 32 4.35 6.74 16.22
N ARG A 33 3.51 6.46 15.24
CA ARG A 33 3.22 7.34 14.11
C ARG A 33 4.48 7.72 13.35
N SER A 34 5.42 6.79 13.24
CA SER A 34 6.63 6.95 12.45
C SER A 34 7.34 5.61 12.38
N GLY A 35 8.25 5.46 11.43
CA GLY A 35 9.12 4.30 11.36
C GLY A 35 8.66 3.22 10.42
N GLU A 36 9.33 2.08 10.51
CA GLU A 36 8.99 0.95 9.67
C GLU A 36 9.28 -0.37 10.36
N ALA A 37 8.51 -1.39 10.03
CA ALA A 37 8.69 -2.74 10.58
C ALA A 37 9.08 -3.65 9.42
N ILE A 38 10.31 -4.14 9.44
CA ILE A 38 10.85 -4.94 8.35
C ILE A 38 10.20 -6.31 8.31
N GLY A 39 9.72 -6.69 7.14
CA GLY A 39 9.17 -8.02 6.94
C GLY A 39 7.94 -8.34 7.76
N ALA A 40 7.20 -7.32 8.21
CA ALA A 40 6.02 -7.55 9.03
C ALA A 40 4.94 -8.29 8.25
N LEU A 41 4.89 -8.09 6.93
CA LEU A 41 3.93 -8.77 6.06
C LEU A 41 4.68 -9.71 5.14
N HIS A 42 3.94 -10.63 4.54
CA HIS A 42 4.55 -11.59 3.61
C HIS A 42 3.53 -12.02 2.56
N HIS A 43 3.99 -12.24 1.35
CA HIS A 43 3.14 -12.79 0.28
C HIS A 43 3.94 -13.83 -0.48
N LYS A 44 3.31 -14.95 -0.79
CA LYS A 44 4.00 -16.08 -1.40
C LYS A 44 4.70 -15.74 -2.71
N GLU A 45 4.19 -14.77 -3.46
CA GLU A 45 4.80 -14.41 -4.73
C GLU A 45 5.70 -13.18 -4.65
N VAL A 46 5.64 -12.42 -3.58
CA VAL A 46 6.40 -11.19 -3.45
C VAL A 46 7.52 -11.33 -2.43
N GLY A 47 7.30 -12.16 -1.43
CA GLY A 47 8.26 -12.33 -0.33
C GLY A 47 7.89 -11.43 0.85
N ASP A 48 8.85 -11.13 1.66
CA ASP A 48 8.63 -10.29 2.84
C ASP A 48 8.36 -8.86 2.39
N ILE A 49 7.43 -8.21 3.07
CA ILE A 49 7.01 -6.86 2.74
C ILE A 49 7.08 -6.02 4.00
N ASP A 50 7.78 -4.90 3.92
CA ASP A 50 7.93 -4.00 5.06
C ASP A 50 6.67 -3.16 5.23
N LEU A 51 6.36 -2.85 6.47
CA LEU A 51 5.22 -2.00 6.79
C LEU A 51 5.80 -0.67 7.23
N VAL A 52 5.53 0.40 6.49
CA VAL A 52 6.05 1.71 6.81
C VAL A 52 4.93 2.61 7.29
N TRP A 53 5.24 3.56 8.17
CA TRP A 53 4.21 4.53 8.59
C TRP A 53 3.81 5.40 7.39
N GLY A 54 4.77 6.00 6.71
CA GLY A 54 4.50 6.78 5.51
C GLY A 54 3.86 8.11 5.80
N LYS A 55 2.94 8.51 4.94
CA LYS A 55 2.23 9.76 5.15
C LYS A 55 0.80 9.67 4.69
N GLU A 56 -0.05 10.47 5.37
CA GLU A 56 -1.47 10.40 5.19
C GLU A 56 -1.94 10.81 3.82
N GLY A 57 -1.44 11.87 3.30
CA GLY A 57 -1.91 12.41 2.05
C GLY A 57 -3.23 13.12 2.22
N THR A 58 -3.87 13.44 1.09
CA THR A 58 -5.13 14.18 1.10
C THR A 58 -6.27 13.36 0.52
N GLY A 59 -6.05 12.08 0.27
CA GLY A 59 -7.08 11.26 -0.33
C GLY A 59 -7.01 11.23 -1.84
N LYS A 60 -6.00 11.87 -2.42
CA LYS A 60 -5.86 11.91 -3.87
C LYS A 60 -4.63 11.15 -4.34
N SER A 61 -4.40 10.01 -3.77
CA SER A 61 -3.30 9.13 -4.16
C SER A 61 -1.92 9.71 -3.88
N ASN A 62 -1.84 10.71 -3.01
CA ASN A 62 -0.55 11.27 -2.66
C ASN A 62 -0.09 10.85 -1.27
N GLY A 63 -0.80 9.96 -0.61
CA GLY A 63 -0.34 9.38 0.64
C GLY A 63 0.13 7.97 0.40
N PHE A 64 0.73 7.36 1.40
CA PHE A 64 1.18 5.97 1.29
C PHE A 64 1.46 5.40 2.67
N GLY A 65 1.53 4.08 2.72
CA GLY A 65 1.88 3.37 3.93
C GLY A 65 0.75 3.29 4.94
N LEU A 66 1.07 2.93 6.15
CA LEU A 66 0.09 2.69 7.19
C LEU A 66 -0.68 3.96 7.56
N SER A 67 -0.02 5.10 7.50
CA SER A 67 -0.66 6.38 7.79
C SER A 67 -1.84 6.63 6.86
N LYS A 68 -1.67 6.33 5.57
CA LYS A 68 -2.75 6.47 4.62
C LYS A 68 -3.85 5.46 4.91
N LEU A 69 -3.49 4.22 5.20
CA LEU A 69 -4.49 3.20 5.47
C LEU A 69 -5.32 3.54 6.71
N ALA A 70 -4.67 4.04 7.74
CA ALA A 70 -5.39 4.36 8.97
C ALA A 70 -6.40 5.48 8.73
N LYS A 71 -6.09 6.40 7.85
CA LYS A 71 -7.00 7.50 7.59
C LYS A 71 -8.10 7.16 6.60
N PHE A 72 -7.75 6.54 5.49
CA PHE A 72 -8.69 6.35 4.41
C PHE A 72 -9.21 4.92 4.22
N HIS A 73 -8.51 3.94 4.75
CA HIS A 73 -8.88 2.54 4.56
C HIS A 73 -8.71 1.74 5.85
N PRO A 74 -9.28 2.22 6.97
CA PRO A 74 -9.08 1.51 8.23
C PRO A 74 -9.65 0.10 8.23
N GLU A 75 -10.54 -0.19 7.30
CA GLU A 75 -11.17 -1.51 7.25
C GLU A 75 -10.16 -2.63 6.99
N VAL A 76 -8.96 -2.33 6.47
CA VAL A 76 -7.99 -3.38 6.19
C VAL A 76 -7.04 -3.66 7.35
N LEU A 77 -7.03 -2.83 8.38
CA LEU A 77 -5.99 -2.92 9.40
C LEU A 77 -6.06 -4.18 10.27
N ASP A 78 -7.24 -4.63 10.61
CA ASP A 78 -7.35 -5.78 11.49
C ASP A 78 -6.91 -7.10 10.88
N SER A 79 -6.94 -7.22 9.58
CA SER A 79 -6.63 -8.49 8.94
C SER A 79 -5.76 -8.31 7.71
N LEU A 80 -4.84 -7.37 7.75
CA LEU A 80 -4.03 -7.04 6.58
C LEU A 80 -3.26 -8.23 6.02
N GLN A 81 -2.67 -9.06 6.87
CA GLN A 81 -1.95 -10.22 6.38
C GLN A 81 -2.91 -11.22 5.72
N ASP A 82 -4.08 -11.44 6.31
CA ASP A 82 -5.06 -12.36 5.72
C ASP A 82 -5.56 -11.83 4.38
N ILE A 83 -5.73 -10.52 4.28
CA ILE A 83 -6.15 -9.91 3.03
C ILE A 83 -5.10 -10.14 1.94
N LEU A 84 -3.82 -9.98 2.30
CA LEU A 84 -2.76 -10.22 1.34
C LEU A 84 -2.68 -11.70 0.96
N ASP A 85 -2.94 -12.60 1.89
CA ASP A 85 -2.86 -14.04 1.60
C ASP A 85 -3.84 -14.46 0.52
N ASP A 86 -4.97 -13.77 0.41
CA ASP A 86 -5.98 -14.10 -0.58
C ASP A 86 -5.71 -13.50 -1.95
N MET A 87 -4.70 -12.65 -2.07
CA MET A 87 -4.47 -11.94 -3.30
C MET A 87 -3.53 -12.67 -4.25
N VAL A 88 -3.64 -12.35 -5.52
CA VAL A 88 -2.68 -12.82 -6.52
C VAL A 88 -2.07 -11.59 -7.18
N VAL A 89 -0.88 -11.74 -7.70
CA VAL A 89 -0.20 -10.68 -8.41
C VAL A 89 -0.87 -10.54 -9.77
N ILE A 90 -1.36 -9.35 -10.08
CA ILE A 90 -2.03 -9.13 -11.35
C ILE A 90 -1.17 -8.34 -12.33
N SER A 91 -0.16 -7.63 -11.85
CA SER A 91 0.77 -6.94 -12.73
C SER A 91 2.05 -6.62 -11.96
N ARG A 92 3.11 -6.44 -12.69
CA ARG A 92 4.41 -6.22 -12.09
C ARG A 92 5.23 -5.31 -13.01
N SER A 93 5.93 -4.37 -12.44
CA SER A 93 6.87 -3.55 -13.19
C SER A 93 8.19 -3.57 -12.45
N ALA A 94 9.16 -2.79 -12.91
CA ALA A 94 10.47 -2.77 -12.27
C ALA A 94 10.39 -2.32 -10.81
N ASN A 95 9.44 -1.48 -10.45
CA ASN A 95 9.40 -0.94 -9.10
C ASN A 95 8.08 -1.12 -8.38
N ARG A 96 7.18 -1.96 -8.89
CA ARG A 96 5.86 -2.08 -8.27
C ARG A 96 5.18 -3.39 -8.61
N VAL A 97 4.46 -3.93 -7.65
CA VAL A 97 3.64 -5.12 -7.85
C VAL A 97 2.23 -4.74 -7.45
N ASN A 98 1.26 -5.04 -8.29
CA ASN A 98 -0.14 -4.85 -7.95
C ASN A 98 -0.78 -6.20 -7.68
N LEU A 99 -1.56 -6.27 -6.61
CA LEU A 99 -2.18 -7.51 -6.19
C LEU A 99 -3.69 -7.29 -6.05
N GLU A 100 -4.43 -8.35 -6.21
CA GLU A 100 -5.88 -8.24 -6.13
C GLU A 100 -6.50 -9.56 -5.71
N SER A 101 -7.59 -9.48 -4.95
CA SER A 101 -8.42 -10.62 -4.65
C SER A 101 -9.83 -10.24 -5.10
N LYS A 102 -10.83 -11.06 -4.81
CA LYS A 102 -12.20 -10.72 -5.15
C LYS A 102 -12.64 -9.47 -4.42
N THR A 103 -12.12 -9.22 -3.25
CA THR A 103 -12.62 -8.16 -2.39
C THR A 103 -11.68 -7.00 -2.18
N HIS A 104 -10.39 -7.14 -2.46
CA HIS A 104 -9.42 -6.12 -2.11
C HIS A 104 -8.37 -5.90 -3.20
N LYS A 105 -7.73 -4.75 -3.16
CA LYS A 105 -6.58 -4.44 -4.01
C LYS A 105 -5.44 -3.96 -3.14
N ALA A 106 -4.22 -4.18 -3.58
CA ALA A 106 -3.04 -3.70 -2.89
C ALA A 106 -1.92 -3.41 -3.87
N ALA A 107 -0.99 -2.58 -3.46
CA ALA A 107 0.20 -2.29 -4.25
C ALA A 107 1.41 -2.31 -3.33
N VAL A 108 2.48 -2.93 -3.81
CA VAL A 108 3.74 -3.03 -3.08
C VAL A 108 4.81 -2.38 -3.95
N ARG A 109 5.59 -1.47 -3.38
CA ARG A 109 6.72 -0.90 -4.08
C ARG A 109 7.91 -1.81 -3.88
N LEU A 110 8.77 -1.86 -4.88
CA LEU A 110 9.91 -2.77 -4.86
C LEU A 110 11.24 -2.03 -4.66
N GLU A 111 11.19 -0.73 -4.49
CA GLU A 111 12.40 0.04 -4.28
C GLU A 111 12.10 1.37 -3.60
N TRP A 112 13.13 1.99 -3.06
CA TRP A 112 13.05 3.35 -2.56
C TRP A 112 14.42 3.98 -2.84
N ASP A 113 14.37 5.10 -3.55
CA ASP A 113 15.58 5.88 -3.83
C ASP A 113 16.69 5.02 -4.45
N GLY A 114 16.32 4.17 -5.38
CA GLY A 114 17.29 3.34 -6.10
C GLY A 114 17.69 2.07 -5.39
N GLU A 115 17.22 1.85 -4.18
CA GLU A 115 17.58 0.67 -3.43
C GLU A 115 16.42 -0.30 -3.37
N LYS A 116 16.72 -1.59 -3.41
CA LYS A 116 15.67 -2.59 -3.36
C LYS A 116 15.00 -2.57 -2.00
N LYS A 117 13.70 -2.49 -1.97
CA LYS A 117 12.94 -2.49 -0.73
C LYS A 117 11.49 -2.80 -1.04
N ASN A 118 10.99 -3.92 -0.54
CA ASN A 118 9.58 -4.25 -0.73
C ASN A 118 8.79 -3.63 0.41
N TRP A 119 7.89 -2.73 0.12
CA TRP A 119 7.10 -2.09 1.18
C TRP A 119 5.68 -1.82 0.69
N LEU A 120 4.74 -1.92 1.60
CA LEU A 120 3.32 -1.77 1.25
C LEU A 120 3.00 -0.32 0.98
N LEU A 121 2.55 -0.04 -0.23
CA LEU A 121 2.18 1.29 -0.63
C LEU A 121 0.75 1.59 -0.19
N THR A 122 -0.16 0.70 -0.48
CA THR A 122 -1.57 0.87 -0.14
C THR A 122 -2.32 -0.46 -0.23
N ALA A 123 -3.47 -0.53 0.42
CA ALA A 123 -4.38 -1.66 0.32
C ALA A 123 -5.78 -1.15 0.65
N PHE A 124 -6.79 -1.65 -0.03
CA PHE A 124 -8.14 -1.20 0.27
C PHE A 124 -9.18 -2.18 -0.27
N GLU A 125 -10.38 -2.08 0.29
CA GLU A 125 -11.49 -2.91 -0.13
C GLU A 125 -12.10 -2.35 -1.40
N LYS A 126 -12.40 -3.21 -2.37
CA LYS A 126 -13.02 -2.77 -3.60
C LYS A 126 -14.45 -2.33 -3.32
N GLU A 127 -14.94 -1.40 -4.11
CA GLU A 127 -16.32 -1.01 -3.96
C GLU A 127 -17.19 -2.14 -4.40
N LYS A 128 -18.28 -2.36 -3.72
CA LYS A 128 -19.20 -3.40 -4.11
C LYS A 128 -20.00 -2.95 -5.29
N PRO A 129 -20.20 -3.79 -6.27
CA PRO A 129 -20.96 -3.41 -7.44
C PRO A 129 -22.42 -3.20 -7.07
N THR A 130 -23.04 -2.25 -7.69
CA THR A 130 -24.45 -2.03 -7.53
C THR A 130 -25.01 -1.92 -8.91
N ALA A 131 -26.29 -1.81 -8.97
CA ALA A 131 -26.91 -1.73 -10.25
C ALA A 131 -26.35 -0.59 -11.08
N THR A 132 -26.00 0.49 -10.46
CA THR A 132 -25.57 1.59 -11.24
C THR A 132 -24.15 1.64 -11.27
N ASP A 133 -23.50 0.71 -10.78
CA ASP A 133 -22.25 0.89 -10.59
C ASP A 133 -21.32 0.60 -11.51
N ARG A 134 -21.61 0.34 -12.56
CA ARG A 134 -20.72 -0.01 -13.39
C ARG A 134 -19.72 0.86 -13.64
N THR A 135 -19.91 1.93 -13.55
CA THR A 135 -18.98 2.77 -13.98
C THR A 135 -17.98 2.99 -13.13
N THR A 136 -18.15 2.66 -12.22
CA THR A 136 -17.31 3.01 -11.39
C THR A 136 -16.07 2.68 -11.37
N ASP A 137 -15.63 2.32 -12.13
CA ASP A 137 -14.38 2.04 -12.10
C ASP A 137 -13.59 3.04 -11.67
N ILE A 138 -14.01 4.05 -11.38
CA ILE A 138 -13.34 5.01 -10.93
C ILE A 138 -12.49 4.66 -9.87
N GLY A 139 -12.82 3.80 -9.09
CA GLY A 139 -12.00 3.46 -8.02
C GLY A 139 -10.62 3.20 -8.45
N ASP A 140 -10.45 2.98 -9.67
CA ASP A 140 -9.17 2.70 -10.09
C ASP A 140 -8.26 3.83 -9.96
N THR A 141 -8.73 5.01 -9.82
CA THR A 141 -7.85 6.10 -9.74
C THR A 141 -6.93 5.97 -8.59
N GLU A 142 -7.26 5.34 -7.56
CA GLU A 142 -6.35 5.24 -6.45
C GLU A 142 -5.10 4.46 -6.80
N LEU A 143 -5.18 3.57 -7.63
CA LEU A 143 -4.02 2.82 -8.00
C LEU A 143 -3.34 3.37 -9.20
N GLN A 144 -4.04 4.08 -9.96
CA GLN A 144 -3.45 4.64 -11.09
C GLN A 144 -2.85 5.83 -10.94
N ASN A 145 -2.89 6.29 -10.75
CA ASN A 145 -2.27 7.28 -10.51
C ASN A 145 -1.40 7.41 -9.73
N ASP A 146 -1.47 6.79 -9.50
CA ASP A 146 -0.75 6.94 -8.87
C ASP A 146 0.10 7.12 -8.76
N THR A 147 -0.03 7.26 -8.75
CA THR A 147 0.73 7.64 -8.79
C THR A 147 1.35 8.03 -8.48
N ALA A 148 1.23 7.98 -8.34
CA ALA A 148 1.70 8.47 -8.22
C ALA A 148 2.13 8.88 -8.00
N PRO A 149 2.07 8.73 -7.99
CA PRO A 149 2.44 9.20 -7.87
C PRO A 149 2.96 9.14 -8.20
N LEU A 150 2.31 9.21 -8.17
CA LEU A 150 2.52 9.06 -8.71
C LEU A 150 2.69 9.07 -9.19
N GLN A 151 2.34 9.03 -9.18
CA GLN A 151 2.28 8.93 -9.82
C GLN A 151 2.11 8.91 -10.27
N THR A 152 1.81 8.95 -10.11
CA THR A 152 1.56 8.80 -10.74
C THR A 152 1.54 8.49 -11.18
N GLU A 153 1.03 8.54 -11.09
CA GLU A 153 0.81 8.27 -11.76
C GLU A 153 0.61 8.21 -12.13
N SER A 154 0.19 8.30 -11.88
CA SER A 154 -0.09 8.22 -12.46
C SER A 154 -0.19 8.07 -12.73
N SER A 155 -0.87 8.10 -12.65
CA SER A 155 -1.12 8.03 -13.27
C SER A 155 -1.22 7.99 -13.57
N SER A 156 -1.99 8.11 -13.43
CA SER A 156 -2.24 8.13 -14.07
C SER A 156 -2.33 8.15 -14.35
N THR A 157 -3.08 8.39 -14.15
CA THR A 157 -3.30 8.40 -14.77
C THR A 157 -3.28 8.52 -14.97
N ASP A 158 -4.05 8.69 -14.79
CA ASP A 158 -4.11 8.75 -15.33
C ASP A 158 -4.12 8.84 -15.54
N LYS A 159 -4.84 9.03 -15.34
CA LYS A 159 -4.97 8.99 -15.89
C LYS A 159 -4.79 9.08 -16.03
N ASP A 160 -5.44 8.98 -15.68
CA ASP A 160 -5.26 8.93 -16.13
C ASP A 160 -5.08 8.87 -16.28
N SER A 161 -5.78 8.90 -15.97
CA SER A 161 -5.63 8.85 -16.47
C SER A 161 -5.45 8.77 -16.77
N ASP A 162 -6.34 8.83 -16.59
CA ASP A 162 -6.16 8.76 -17.20
C ASP A 162 -6.13 8.78 -17.54
N SER A 163 -6.91 8.94 -17.28
CA SER A 163 -6.96 8.98 -17.92
C SER A 163 -6.96 9.02 -18.25
N SER A 164 -7.70 9.24 -17.96
CA SER A 164 -7.77 9.32 -18.58
C SER A 164 -7.68 9.45 -18.90
N ARG A 165 -8.37 9.68 -18.65
CA ARG A 165 -8.32 9.71 -19.28
C ARG A 165 -8.14 10.01 -19.54
N ASN A 166 -8.80 10.14 -19.27
CA ASN A 166 -8.64 10.24 -19.81
C ASN A 166 -8.45 10.47 -19.93
N THR A 167 -8.92 10.85 -19.46
CA THR A 167 -8.81 10.98 -19.79
C THR A 167 -8.51 11.07 -19.96
N ASN A 168 -9.22 11.28 -19.93
CA ASN A 168 -8.92 11.25 -20.33
C ASN A 168 -8.49 11.31 -20.43
N ASP A 169 -9.21 11.59 -20.28
CA ASP A 169 -8.86 11.58 -20.66
C ASP A 169 -8.42 11.50 -20.85
#